data_1fb0c5c64a252e18e8ff8e8f776295fc
#
_entry.id   1fb0c5c64a252e18e8ff8e8f776295fc
#
_cell.length_a   1.000
_cell.length_b   1.000
_cell.length_c   1.000
_cell.angle_alpha   90.00
_cell.angle_beta   90.00
_cell.angle_gamma   90.00
#
_symmetry.space_group_name_H-M   'P 1'
#
loop_
_entity.id
_entity.type
_entity.pdbx_description
1 polymer ?
#
loop_
_entity_poly.entity_id
_entity_poly.type
_entity_poly.pdbx_seq_one_letter_code
_entity_poly.pdbx_strand_id
1 'polypeptide(L)'
;GYAKSNNFLFPVGKINQLYMFPLTFDEFLFNCNKNAYDYIKEHFEKQIPIDPTFHKQFLDLLNDFLFVGGMPEAVDTFLDYKEDRILAFNKVTERLKEIYDDYLADMDLYQASPESIIRSRLIYKDIYRQLNKENKNFKFSLTEEGAKNRDMVNPIGWLITARVVNQSCLLKEKVTIPLIKSDESL
;
A
#
# COMPACT_ATOMS: atom_id res chain seq x y z
N GLY A 1 4.19 -4.90 11.20
CA GLY A 1 5.62 -4.57 11.33
C GLY A 1 5.83 -3.64 12.50
N TYR A 2 6.57 -4.09 13.49
CA TYR A 2 6.84 -3.28 14.69
C TYR A 2 7.65 -2.05 14.33
N ALA A 3 7.10 -0.85 14.55
CA ALA A 3 7.88 0.37 14.60
C ALA A 3 8.98 0.16 15.65
N LYS A 4 10.24 0.35 15.27
CA LYS A 4 11.39 0.19 16.16
C LYS A 4 11.17 1.06 17.40
N SER A 5 10.88 0.45 18.55
CA SER A 5 11.08 1.15 19.81
C SER A 5 12.58 1.50 19.89
N ASN A 6 12.91 2.72 20.27
CA ASN A 6 14.27 3.27 20.25
C ASN A 6 15.31 2.50 21.08
N ASN A 7 14.98 1.35 21.65
CA ASN A 7 15.82 0.59 22.57
C ASN A 7 16.14 -0.86 22.12
N PHE A 8 15.74 -1.29 20.92
CA PHE A 8 16.13 -2.60 20.42
C PHE A 8 17.41 -2.46 19.56
N LEU A 9 18.56 -2.63 20.16
CA LEU A 9 19.83 -2.85 19.49
C LEU A 9 19.80 -4.28 18.91
N PHE A 10 19.51 -4.40 17.63
CA PHE A 10 19.69 -5.67 16.92
C PHE A 10 21.18 -5.99 16.83
N PRO A 11 21.63 -7.21 17.23
CA PRO A 11 23.02 -7.59 17.10
C PRO A 11 23.42 -7.57 15.62
N VAL A 12 24.37 -6.71 15.28
CA VAL A 12 24.87 -6.53 13.91
C VAL A 12 25.42 -7.89 13.41
N GLY A 13 24.98 -8.31 12.23
CA GLY A 13 25.47 -9.52 11.55
C GLY A 13 24.82 -10.85 11.97
N LYS A 14 23.84 -10.86 12.89
CA LYS A 14 23.15 -12.09 13.35
C LYS A 14 21.67 -12.17 12.96
N ILE A 15 21.14 -11.16 12.28
CA ILE A 15 19.71 -11.11 11.91
C ILE A 15 19.61 -10.75 10.43
N ASN A 16 18.91 -11.59 9.67
CA ASN A 16 18.44 -11.27 8.32
C ASN A 16 17.02 -10.73 8.41
N GLN A 17 16.81 -9.49 7.94
CA GLN A 17 15.48 -8.89 7.87
C GLN A 17 14.82 -9.31 6.55
N LEU A 18 13.68 -9.98 6.65
CA LEU A 18 12.78 -10.22 5.52
C LEU A 18 11.67 -9.18 5.53
N TYR A 19 11.44 -8.61 4.38
CA TYR A 19 10.40 -7.61 4.19
C TYR A 19 9.22 -8.24 3.44
N MET A 20 8.07 -8.29 4.11
CA MET A 20 6.82 -8.70 3.48
C MET A 20 6.03 -7.45 3.07
N PHE A 21 5.52 -7.48 1.86
CA PHE A 21 4.64 -6.46 1.30
C PHE A 21 3.24 -7.05 1.08
N PRO A 22 2.22 -6.23 0.87
CA PRO A 22 0.93 -6.72 0.37
C PRO A 22 1.11 -7.54 -0.91
N LEU A 23 0.22 -8.49 -1.16
CA LEU A 23 0.24 -9.30 -2.38
C LEU A 23 0.17 -8.41 -3.61
N THR A 24 0.92 -8.78 -4.63
CA THR A 24 0.84 -8.20 -5.97
C THR A 24 -0.33 -8.80 -6.76
N PHE A 25 -0.67 -8.21 -7.91
CA PHE A 25 -1.75 -8.73 -8.75
C PHE A 25 -1.49 -10.16 -9.23
N ASP A 26 -0.26 -10.49 -9.58
CA ASP A 26 0.10 -11.84 -10.01
C ASP A 26 0.00 -12.85 -8.87
N GLU A 27 0.37 -12.51 -7.64
CA GLU A 27 0.17 -13.35 -6.46
C GLU A 27 -1.32 -13.53 -6.13
N PHE A 28 -2.12 -12.46 -6.22
CA PHE A 28 -3.58 -12.53 -6.11
C PHE A 28 -4.16 -13.47 -7.16
N LEU A 29 -3.77 -13.29 -8.42
CA LEU A 29 -4.27 -14.06 -9.55
C LEU A 29 -3.90 -15.55 -9.43
N PHE A 30 -2.68 -15.86 -8.98
CA PHE A 30 -2.23 -17.22 -8.71
C PHE A 30 -3.16 -17.96 -7.73
N ASN A 31 -3.64 -17.26 -6.70
CA ASN A 31 -4.53 -17.83 -5.68
C ASN A 31 -6.00 -17.86 -6.12
N CYS A 32 -6.46 -16.84 -6.86
CA CYS A 32 -7.87 -16.74 -7.27
C CYS A 32 -8.18 -17.55 -8.53
N ASN A 33 -7.30 -17.52 -9.52
CA ASN A 33 -7.49 -18.15 -10.82
C ASN A 33 -6.14 -18.53 -11.43
N LYS A 34 -5.65 -19.70 -11.04
CA LYS A 34 -4.36 -20.20 -11.48
C LYS A 34 -4.27 -20.34 -13.01
N ASN A 35 -5.35 -20.71 -13.69
CA ASN A 35 -5.35 -20.85 -15.16
C ASN A 35 -5.13 -19.49 -15.83
N ALA A 36 -5.75 -18.43 -15.33
CA ALA A 36 -5.53 -17.07 -15.81
C ALA A 36 -4.09 -16.61 -15.55
N TYR A 37 -3.55 -16.91 -14.37
CA TYR A 37 -2.16 -16.64 -14.05
C TYR A 37 -1.19 -17.32 -15.02
N ASP A 38 -1.34 -18.65 -15.22
CA ASP A 38 -0.47 -19.43 -16.08
C ASP A 38 -0.56 -18.94 -17.54
N TYR A 39 -1.77 -18.59 -18.02
CA TYR A 39 -1.97 -18.05 -19.37
C TYR A 39 -1.28 -16.69 -19.56
N ILE A 40 -1.47 -15.74 -18.64
CA ILE A 40 -0.84 -14.41 -18.70
C ILE A 40 0.68 -14.55 -18.65
N LYS A 41 1.20 -15.38 -17.75
CA LYS A 41 2.63 -15.62 -17.60
C LYS A 41 3.25 -16.19 -18.88
N GLU A 42 2.62 -17.21 -19.47
CA GLU A 42 3.08 -17.80 -20.73
C GLU A 42 3.14 -16.75 -21.85
N HIS A 43 2.08 -15.94 -22.01
CA HIS A 43 2.01 -14.91 -23.05
C HIS A 43 3.04 -13.81 -22.82
N PHE A 44 3.28 -13.42 -21.57
CA PHE A 44 4.32 -12.46 -21.22
C PHE A 44 5.72 -12.99 -21.54
N GLU A 45 6.04 -14.22 -21.15
CA GLU A 45 7.34 -14.85 -21.39
C GLU A 45 7.62 -15.02 -22.88
N LYS A 46 6.60 -15.41 -23.65
CA LYS A 46 6.70 -15.59 -25.11
C LYS A 46 6.52 -14.30 -25.91
N GLN A 47 6.20 -13.18 -25.26
CA GLN A 47 5.89 -11.90 -25.91
C GLN A 47 4.77 -12.02 -26.96
N ILE A 48 3.74 -12.82 -26.67
CA ILE A 48 2.58 -13.04 -27.53
C ILE A 48 1.42 -12.17 -27.03
N PRO A 49 0.69 -11.46 -27.92
CA PRO A 49 -0.50 -10.73 -27.54
C PRO A 49 -1.57 -11.64 -26.94
N ILE A 50 -2.26 -11.13 -25.91
CA ILE A 50 -3.41 -11.80 -25.29
C ILE A 50 -4.64 -11.62 -26.21
N ASP A 51 -5.43 -12.68 -26.39
CA ASP A 51 -6.70 -12.61 -27.11
C ASP A 51 -7.64 -11.56 -26.48
N PRO A 52 -8.32 -10.71 -27.28
CA PRO A 52 -9.19 -9.64 -26.75
C PRO A 52 -10.28 -10.14 -25.79
N THR A 53 -10.80 -11.34 -25.98
CA THR A 53 -11.83 -11.93 -25.13
C THR A 53 -11.27 -12.25 -23.75
N PHE A 54 -10.10 -12.88 -23.69
CA PHE A 54 -9.41 -13.15 -22.42
C PHE A 54 -8.89 -11.87 -21.77
N HIS A 55 -8.42 -10.91 -22.57
CA HIS A 55 -7.97 -9.62 -22.04
C HIS A 55 -9.08 -8.93 -21.22
N LYS A 56 -10.32 -8.94 -21.72
CA LYS A 56 -11.46 -8.39 -20.97
C LYS A 56 -11.67 -9.10 -19.62
N GLN A 57 -11.61 -10.43 -19.62
CA GLN A 57 -11.75 -11.21 -18.36
C GLN A 57 -10.63 -10.89 -17.39
N PHE A 58 -9.40 -10.69 -17.86
CA PHE A 58 -8.26 -10.33 -17.00
C PHE A 58 -8.39 -8.91 -16.44
N LEU A 59 -8.97 -7.98 -17.21
CA LEU A 59 -9.30 -6.64 -16.68
C LEU A 59 -10.38 -6.72 -15.59
N ASP A 60 -11.35 -7.61 -15.68
CA ASP A 60 -12.33 -7.83 -14.60
C ASP A 60 -11.66 -8.37 -13.34
N LEU A 61 -10.73 -9.33 -13.46
CA LEU A 61 -9.93 -9.83 -12.34
C LEU A 61 -9.01 -8.75 -11.74
N LEU A 62 -8.44 -7.88 -12.58
CA LEU A 62 -7.67 -6.72 -12.12
C LEU A 62 -8.56 -5.74 -11.33
N ASN A 63 -9.79 -5.51 -11.79
CA ASN A 63 -10.74 -4.67 -11.07
C ASN A 63 -11.11 -5.27 -9.71
N ASP A 64 -11.29 -6.60 -9.65
CA ASP A 64 -11.49 -7.30 -8.37
C ASP A 64 -10.29 -7.09 -7.43
N PHE A 65 -9.07 -7.24 -7.92
CA PHE A 65 -7.87 -6.97 -7.14
C PHE A 65 -7.76 -5.51 -6.69
N LEU A 66 -8.09 -4.54 -7.54
CA LEU A 66 -8.08 -3.14 -7.18
C LEU A 66 -9.10 -2.80 -6.07
N PHE A 67 -10.18 -3.57 -5.97
CA PHE A 67 -11.15 -3.45 -4.89
C PHE A 67 -10.69 -4.15 -3.61
N VAL A 68 -10.23 -5.40 -3.72
CA VAL A 68 -9.82 -6.24 -2.59
C VAL A 68 -8.50 -5.75 -1.98
N GLY A 69 -7.59 -5.26 -2.83
CA GLY A 69 -6.23 -4.93 -2.45
C GLY A 69 -5.35 -6.16 -2.24
N GLY A 70 -4.12 -5.92 -1.77
CA GLY A 70 -3.13 -6.96 -1.55
C GLY A 70 -2.98 -7.40 -0.09
N MET A 71 -3.84 -6.96 0.83
CA MET A 71 -3.77 -7.40 2.22
C MET A 71 -4.17 -8.86 2.34
N PRO A 72 -3.31 -9.76 2.91
CA PRO A 72 -3.58 -11.19 2.92
C PRO A 72 -4.94 -11.57 3.48
N GLU A 73 -5.36 -10.97 4.60
CA GLU A 73 -6.65 -11.22 5.22
C GLU A 73 -7.84 -10.80 4.33
N ALA A 74 -7.71 -9.72 3.57
CA ALA A 74 -8.75 -9.29 2.63
C ALA A 74 -8.85 -10.24 1.43
N VAL A 75 -7.69 -10.71 0.93
CA VAL A 75 -7.62 -11.68 -0.16
C VAL A 75 -8.20 -13.03 0.29
N ASP A 76 -7.86 -13.50 1.48
CA ASP A 76 -8.38 -14.75 2.06
C ASP A 76 -9.92 -14.67 2.21
N THR A 77 -10.42 -13.55 2.76
CA THR A 77 -11.86 -13.28 2.84
C THR A 77 -12.52 -13.31 1.45
N PHE A 78 -11.88 -12.73 0.43
CA PHE A 78 -12.41 -12.77 -0.93
C PHE A 78 -12.51 -14.20 -1.47
N LEU A 79 -11.49 -15.02 -1.22
CA LEU A 79 -11.44 -16.41 -1.66
C LEU A 79 -12.50 -17.28 -1.00
N ASP A 80 -12.79 -17.06 0.29
CA ASP A 80 -13.80 -17.80 1.04
C ASP A 80 -15.21 -17.62 0.48
N TYR A 81 -15.50 -16.45 -0.08
CA TYR A 81 -16.84 -16.10 -0.58
C TYR A 81 -16.89 -15.90 -2.11
N LYS A 82 -15.87 -16.27 -2.86
CA LYS A 82 -15.72 -15.99 -4.30
C LYS A 82 -16.86 -16.48 -5.19
N GLU A 83 -17.61 -17.48 -4.75
CA GLU A 83 -18.76 -18.03 -5.49
C GLU A 83 -19.95 -17.05 -5.52
N ASP A 84 -20.07 -16.18 -4.53
CA ASP A 84 -21.00 -15.05 -4.51
C ASP A 84 -20.21 -13.73 -4.46
N ARG A 85 -20.02 -13.14 -5.63
CA ARG A 85 -19.21 -11.92 -5.78
C ARG A 85 -19.74 -10.74 -4.95
N ILE A 86 -21.06 -10.61 -4.81
CA ILE A 86 -21.65 -9.52 -4.02
C ILE A 86 -21.35 -9.74 -2.54
N LEU A 87 -21.55 -10.96 -2.05
CA LEU A 87 -21.25 -11.32 -0.68
C LEU A 87 -19.75 -11.18 -0.39
N ALA A 88 -18.87 -11.63 -1.30
CA ALA A 88 -17.42 -11.49 -1.19
C ALA A 88 -17.01 -10.03 -1.01
N PHE A 89 -17.51 -9.11 -1.85
CA PHE A 89 -17.18 -7.69 -1.72
C PHE A 89 -17.71 -7.06 -0.43
N ASN A 90 -18.88 -7.45 0.05
CA ASN A 90 -19.39 -6.99 1.33
C ASN A 90 -18.49 -7.45 2.48
N LYS A 91 -18.08 -8.72 2.50
CA LYS A 91 -17.19 -9.29 3.52
C LYS A 91 -15.79 -8.69 3.48
N VAL A 92 -15.26 -8.49 2.29
CA VAL A 92 -13.97 -7.78 2.10
C VAL A 92 -14.07 -6.34 2.63
N THR A 93 -15.18 -5.64 2.36
CA THR A 93 -15.37 -4.27 2.86
C THR A 93 -15.38 -4.23 4.39
N GLU A 94 -16.07 -5.19 5.04
CA GLU A 94 -16.05 -5.33 6.50
C GLU A 94 -14.62 -5.56 7.01
N ARG A 95 -13.88 -6.50 6.40
CA ARG A 95 -12.49 -6.82 6.78
C ARG A 95 -11.53 -5.65 6.56
N LEU A 96 -11.62 -4.96 5.43
CA LEU A 96 -10.79 -3.78 5.16
C LEU A 96 -11.04 -2.65 6.16
N LYS A 97 -12.28 -2.51 6.62
CA LYS A 97 -12.61 -1.54 7.68
C LYS A 97 -11.97 -1.92 9.01
N GLU A 98 -12.01 -3.19 9.39
CA GLU A 98 -11.33 -3.68 10.60
C GLU A 98 -9.83 -3.41 10.54
N ILE A 99 -9.17 -3.78 9.43
CA ILE A 99 -7.74 -3.50 9.21
C ILE A 99 -7.43 -2.00 9.29
N TYR A 100 -8.31 -1.16 8.73
CA TYR A 100 -8.15 0.29 8.82
C TYR A 100 -8.24 0.80 10.27
N ASP A 101 -9.20 0.29 11.04
CA ASP A 101 -9.39 0.67 12.44
C ASP A 101 -8.21 0.18 13.31
N ASP A 102 -7.66 -1.00 13.02
CA ASP A 102 -6.45 -1.54 13.67
C ASP A 102 -5.23 -0.64 13.44
N TYR A 103 -5.01 -0.16 12.20
CA TYR A 103 -3.94 0.82 11.95
C TYR A 103 -4.11 2.11 12.75
N LEU A 104 -5.35 2.60 12.92
CA LEU A 104 -5.60 3.77 13.75
C LEU A 104 -5.31 3.50 15.23
N ALA A 105 -5.62 2.30 15.74
CA ALA A 105 -5.31 1.89 17.09
C ALA A 105 -3.79 1.76 17.32
N ASP A 106 -3.07 1.18 16.35
CA ASP A 106 -1.61 1.07 16.39
C ASP A 106 -0.91 2.43 16.46
N MET A 107 -1.46 3.45 15.79
CA MET A 107 -0.92 4.82 15.88
C MET A 107 -0.94 5.34 17.32
N ASP A 108 -1.96 5.00 18.11
CA ASP A 108 -2.06 5.41 19.50
C ASP A 108 -1.04 4.71 20.40
N LEU A 109 -0.70 3.46 20.09
CA LEU A 109 0.18 2.65 20.91
C LEU A 109 1.67 2.95 20.69
N TYR A 110 2.05 3.29 19.46
CA TYR A 110 3.47 3.33 19.06
C TYR A 110 4.04 4.71 18.82
N GLN A 111 3.27 5.78 18.97
CA GLN A 111 3.77 7.15 18.82
C GLN A 111 4.00 7.84 20.16
N ALA A 112 5.06 8.66 20.21
CA ALA A 112 5.57 9.22 21.45
C ALA A 112 4.80 10.45 21.97
N SER A 113 4.06 11.17 21.10
CA SER A 113 3.35 12.39 21.51
C SER A 113 1.91 12.45 20.98
N PRO A 114 0.98 13.01 21.76
CA PRO A 114 -0.41 13.19 21.34
C PRO A 114 -0.54 13.97 20.01
N GLU A 115 0.29 14.98 19.79
CA GLU A 115 0.28 15.79 18.58
C GLU A 115 0.70 14.95 17.35
N SER A 116 1.73 14.11 17.49
CA SER A 116 2.15 13.18 16.43
C SER A 116 1.07 12.18 16.09
N ILE A 117 0.37 11.64 17.08
CA ILE A 117 -0.75 10.71 16.89
C ILE A 117 -1.85 11.38 16.07
N ILE A 118 -2.29 12.56 16.50
CA ILE A 118 -3.36 13.31 15.80
C ILE A 118 -2.95 13.58 14.34
N ARG A 119 -1.73 14.08 14.11
CA ARG A 119 -1.25 14.39 12.77
C ARG A 119 -1.08 13.17 11.90
N SER A 120 -0.59 12.07 12.42
CA SER A 120 -0.49 10.80 11.66
C SER A 120 -1.87 10.30 11.23
N ARG A 121 -2.86 10.38 12.11
CA ARG A 121 -4.25 10.03 11.78
C ARG A 121 -4.84 10.97 10.72
N LEU A 122 -4.57 12.27 10.81
CA LEU A 122 -5.01 13.24 9.81
C LEU A 122 -4.38 12.96 8.46
N ILE A 123 -3.05 12.74 8.40
CA ILE A 123 -2.32 12.39 7.18
C ILE A 123 -2.90 11.10 6.59
N TYR A 124 -3.05 10.03 7.38
CA TYR A 124 -3.54 8.74 6.93
C TYR A 124 -4.94 8.83 6.30
N LYS A 125 -5.84 9.57 6.93
CA LYS A 125 -7.19 9.82 6.39
C LYS A 125 -7.19 10.69 5.13
N ASP A 126 -6.24 11.60 5.01
CA ASP A 126 -6.21 12.59 3.92
C ASP A 126 -5.45 12.12 2.68
N ILE A 127 -4.52 11.15 2.82
CA ILE A 127 -3.76 10.59 1.69
C ILE A 127 -4.70 10.17 0.55
N TYR A 128 -5.72 9.37 0.86
CA TYR A 128 -6.70 8.93 -0.11
C TYR A 128 -7.36 10.11 -0.86
N ARG A 129 -7.79 11.15 -0.12
CA ARG A 129 -8.42 12.33 -0.68
C ARG A 129 -7.48 13.10 -1.61
N GLN A 130 -6.21 13.22 -1.24
CA GLN A 130 -5.23 13.94 -2.06
C GLN A 130 -4.79 13.13 -3.29
N LEU A 131 -4.65 11.81 -3.19
CA LEU A 131 -4.31 10.94 -4.32
C LEU A 131 -5.40 10.90 -5.41
N ASN A 132 -6.66 11.18 -5.06
CA ASN A 132 -7.78 11.23 -6.00
C ASN A 132 -7.86 12.56 -6.80
N LYS A 133 -6.99 13.55 -6.51
CA LYS A 133 -6.91 14.78 -7.27
C LYS A 133 -6.08 14.59 -8.55
N GLU A 134 -6.27 15.47 -9.54
CA GLU A 134 -5.45 15.49 -10.76
C GLU A 134 -3.97 15.66 -10.42
N ASN A 135 -3.65 16.62 -9.54
CA ASN A 135 -2.31 16.78 -9.00
C ASN A 135 -2.16 15.89 -7.77
N LYS A 136 -1.39 14.80 -7.93
CA LYS A 136 -1.15 13.79 -6.91
C LYS A 136 -0.04 14.14 -5.91
N ASN A 137 0.47 15.38 -5.94
CA ASN A 137 1.44 15.84 -4.94
C ASN A 137 0.75 16.00 -3.60
N PHE A 138 1.26 15.30 -2.58
CA PHE A 138 0.74 15.43 -1.23
C PHE A 138 1.14 16.78 -0.64
N LYS A 139 0.17 17.54 -0.12
CA LYS A 139 0.36 18.88 0.46
C LYS A 139 -0.10 18.87 1.91
N PHE A 140 0.81 19.07 2.84
CA PHE A 140 0.52 19.13 4.27
C PHE A 140 -0.45 20.25 4.65
N SER A 141 -0.36 21.40 4.00
CA SER A 141 -1.26 22.54 4.23
C SER A 141 -2.73 22.25 3.91
N LEU A 142 -3.02 21.19 3.16
CA LEU A 142 -4.39 20.75 2.89
C LEU A 142 -4.90 19.78 3.94
N THR A 143 -4.01 19.16 4.70
CA THR A 143 -4.35 18.21 5.77
C THR A 143 -4.66 18.94 7.07
N GLU A 144 -3.87 19.95 7.41
CA GLU A 144 -4.04 20.80 8.60
C GLU A 144 -3.75 22.23 8.22
N GLU A 145 -4.73 23.13 8.40
CA GLU A 145 -4.59 24.57 8.07
C GLU A 145 -3.49 25.20 8.94
N GLY A 146 -2.56 25.91 8.30
CA GLY A 146 -1.43 26.54 8.97
C GLY A 146 -0.30 25.60 9.38
N ALA A 147 -0.40 24.28 9.13
CA ALA A 147 0.67 23.33 9.43
C ALA A 147 1.93 23.64 8.61
N LYS A 148 3.06 23.64 9.30
CA LYS A 148 4.38 23.78 8.67
C LYS A 148 4.92 22.39 8.33
N ASN A 149 5.69 22.29 7.25
CA ASN A 149 6.32 21.01 6.85
C ASN A 149 7.07 20.35 8.00
N ARG A 150 7.80 21.13 8.82
CA ARG A 150 8.56 20.63 9.98
C ARG A 150 7.69 19.86 11.00
N ASP A 151 6.43 20.23 11.14
CA ASP A 151 5.51 19.65 12.11
C ASP A 151 4.95 18.30 11.62
N MET A 152 5.04 18.05 10.31
CA MET A 152 4.54 16.85 9.64
C MET A 152 5.62 15.81 9.33
N VAL A 153 6.92 16.19 9.42
CA VAL A 153 8.05 15.28 9.10
C VAL A 153 8.04 14.02 9.98
N ASN A 154 7.88 14.18 11.30
CA ASN A 154 7.86 13.04 12.21
C ASN A 154 6.61 12.17 12.02
N PRO A 155 5.37 12.71 11.96
CA PRO A 155 4.17 11.92 11.68
C PRO A 155 4.26 11.11 10.38
N ILE A 156 4.67 11.73 9.27
CA ILE A 156 4.77 11.01 7.98
C ILE A 156 5.94 10.03 7.98
N GLY A 157 7.06 10.39 8.59
CA GLY A 157 8.21 9.51 8.75
C GLY A 157 7.86 8.23 9.53
N TRP A 158 7.01 8.34 10.53
CA TRP A 158 6.48 7.19 11.26
C TRP A 158 5.63 6.30 10.34
N LEU A 159 4.67 6.87 9.59
CA LEU A 159 3.82 6.13 8.66
C LEU A 159 4.64 5.40 7.59
N ILE A 160 5.69 6.02 7.06
CA ILE A 160 6.62 5.40 6.10
C ILE A 160 7.42 4.27 6.76
N THR A 161 7.92 4.49 7.97
CA THR A 161 8.71 3.49 8.72
C THR A 161 7.86 2.29 9.10
N ALA A 162 6.60 2.54 9.50
CA ALA A 162 5.60 1.51 9.77
C ALA A 162 5.10 0.81 8.48
N ARG A 163 5.49 1.30 7.31
CA ARG A 163 5.09 0.79 5.98
C ARG A 163 3.58 0.86 5.70
N VAL A 164 2.90 1.73 6.40
CA VAL A 164 1.49 2.05 6.16
C VAL A 164 1.34 2.89 4.89
N VAL A 165 2.39 3.70 4.59
CA VAL A 165 2.45 4.60 3.44
C VAL A 165 3.75 4.39 2.68
N ASN A 166 3.68 4.39 1.35
CA ASN A 166 4.85 4.40 0.47
C ASN A 166 5.07 5.80 -0.09
N GLN A 167 6.30 6.27 0.02
CA GLN A 167 6.70 7.54 -0.58
C GLN A 167 7.18 7.32 -2.01
N SER A 168 6.59 8.07 -2.96
CA SER A 168 7.01 8.12 -4.35
C SER A 168 7.58 9.52 -4.64
N CYS A 169 8.76 9.57 -5.23
CA CYS A 169 9.44 10.83 -5.57
C CYS A 169 9.51 11.00 -7.08
N LEU A 170 9.27 12.22 -7.56
CA LEU A 170 9.46 12.56 -8.96
C LEU A 170 10.96 12.70 -9.27
N LEU A 171 11.43 12.02 -10.28
CA LEU A 171 12.77 12.25 -10.85
C LEU A 171 12.72 13.45 -11.80
N LYS A 172 13.43 14.53 -11.46
CA LYS A 172 13.43 15.77 -12.25
C LYS A 172 14.47 15.77 -13.37
N GLU A 173 15.44 14.88 -13.34
CA GLU A 173 16.55 14.83 -14.28
C GLU A 173 16.59 13.51 -15.06
N LYS A 174 17.43 13.47 -16.11
CA LYS A 174 17.66 12.22 -16.86
C LYS A 174 18.11 11.11 -15.90
N VAL A 175 17.42 9.99 -15.98
CA VAL A 175 17.72 8.80 -15.20
C VAL A 175 19.16 8.36 -15.49
N THR A 176 20.03 8.49 -14.51
CA THR A 176 21.39 7.90 -14.53
C THR A 176 21.42 6.70 -13.60
N ILE A 177 22.14 5.66 -13.98
CA ILE A 177 22.34 4.47 -13.13
C ILE A 177 23.69 4.62 -12.41
N PRO A 178 23.74 4.49 -11.06
CA PRO A 178 22.62 4.27 -10.12
C PRO A 178 21.70 5.47 -9.95
N LEU A 179 20.43 5.19 -9.65
CA LEU A 179 19.43 6.22 -9.36
C LEU A 179 19.83 7.00 -8.09
N ILE A 180 20.32 8.22 -8.28
CA ILE A 180 20.58 9.13 -7.17
C ILE A 180 19.32 9.96 -6.95
N LYS A 181 18.78 9.96 -5.74
CA LYS A 181 17.68 10.87 -5.36
C LYS A 181 18.18 12.31 -5.55
N SER A 182 17.57 13.03 -6.47
CA SER A 182 18.01 14.39 -6.78
C SER A 182 17.49 15.47 -5.84
N ASP A 183 16.45 15.19 -5.04
CA ASP A 183 15.96 16.14 -4.01
C ASP A 183 15.08 15.46 -2.97
N GLU A 184 15.39 15.69 -1.70
CA GLU A 184 14.54 15.40 -0.54
C GLU A 184 13.70 16.62 -0.14
N SER A 185 13.31 17.48 -1.08
CA SER A 185 12.37 18.56 -0.75
C SER A 185 10.97 17.98 -0.63
N LEU A 186 10.63 17.54 0.57
CA LEU A 186 9.26 17.41 1.07
C LEU A 186 8.63 18.82 1.22
#